data_54465a8fb785ad1977315723e8094891
#
_entry.id   54465a8fb785ad1977315723e8094891
#
_cell.length_a   1.000
_cell.length_b   1.000
_cell.length_c   1.000
_cell.angle_alpha   90.00
_cell.angle_beta   90.00
_cell.angle_gamma   90.00
#
_symmetry.space_group_name_H-M   'P 1'
#
loop_
_entity.id
_entity.type
_entity.pdbx_description
1 polymer ?
#
loop_
_entity_poly.entity_id
_entity_poly.type
_entity_poly.pdbx_seq_one_letter_code
_entity_poly.pdbx_strand_id
1 'polypeptide(L)'
;MSYVDEIYARVVKENPSQPEFHQAVLEVLESLRPVIDRNEAAYRRDAILERITMPERQLLFRVPWVDDNGNVQVNNAFRVQFNSAIGPYKGGIRLHPSVNLGIIKFLGFEQIFKNSLTGLPIGGGKGGSDFDPKGKSDREVMAFCQSFMTELFKYIGADTDVPAGDIGTGAREIGYMYGQYKRLTGLYEGVLTGKGLTYGGSLARKEATGYGLLYLTQEMLKANGHELAGKTVAVSGAGNVAIYAAQKAQQLGAKVITVSDSTGWVYDPEGIDIALLRDVKEVRRARLTAYAAERPSAIYHEGRGVFTVKCDVALPCATQNELLIDDAKALVANGCIAVAEGANMPTTAEATEYLMANGVLFAPGKAANAGGVATSALEMSQNSMRLHWTFDEVDEKLKGIMAGIFASIDSAAKEYGMPGNYVAGANIAGFLKVATAMQAQGVV
;
A
#
# COMPACT_ATOMS: atom_id res chain seq x y z
N MET A 1 25.43 14.21 -18.89
CA MET A 1 24.41 13.32 -18.29
C MET A 1 24.11 13.89 -16.91
N SER A 2 22.85 14.06 -16.53
CA SER A 2 22.52 14.56 -15.19
C SER A 2 22.80 13.49 -14.14
N TYR A 3 22.89 13.88 -12.86
CA TYR A 3 23.10 12.92 -11.77
C TYR A 3 22.02 11.84 -11.73
N VAL A 4 20.76 12.23 -11.96
CA VAL A 4 19.63 11.29 -12.07
C VAL A 4 19.84 10.26 -13.18
N ASP A 5 20.26 10.72 -14.38
CA ASP A 5 20.48 9.81 -15.52
C ASP A 5 21.63 8.83 -15.27
N GLU A 6 22.70 9.31 -14.63
CA GLU A 6 23.87 8.47 -14.26
C GLU A 6 23.44 7.35 -13.31
N ILE A 7 22.67 7.69 -12.27
CA ILE A 7 22.20 6.73 -11.29
C ILE A 7 21.23 5.74 -11.91
N TYR A 8 20.28 6.21 -12.74
CA TYR A 8 19.37 5.30 -13.43
C TYR A 8 20.09 4.32 -14.33
N ALA A 9 21.06 4.80 -15.14
CA ALA A 9 21.86 3.94 -15.99
C ALA A 9 22.66 2.90 -15.18
N ARG A 10 23.18 3.28 -14.02
CA ARG A 10 23.81 2.36 -13.08
C ARG A 10 22.84 1.30 -12.55
N VAL A 11 21.66 1.71 -12.10
CA VAL A 11 20.63 0.77 -11.59
C VAL A 11 20.26 -0.28 -12.65
N VAL A 12 20.02 0.14 -13.89
CA VAL A 12 19.72 -0.78 -14.99
C VAL A 12 20.88 -1.76 -15.24
N LYS A 13 22.11 -1.28 -15.24
CA LYS A 13 23.31 -2.11 -15.47
C LYS A 13 23.53 -3.13 -14.35
N GLU A 14 23.36 -2.72 -13.10
CA GLU A 14 23.62 -3.56 -11.92
C GLU A 14 22.48 -4.55 -11.61
N ASN A 15 21.30 -4.35 -12.18
CA ASN A 15 20.12 -5.17 -11.93
C ASN A 15 19.51 -5.73 -13.22
N PRO A 16 20.27 -6.51 -14.01
CA PRO A 16 19.75 -7.05 -15.26
C PRO A 16 18.49 -7.90 -15.01
N SER A 17 17.54 -7.87 -15.94
CA SER A 17 16.29 -8.64 -15.87
C SER A 17 15.33 -8.31 -14.71
N GLN A 18 15.36 -7.06 -14.20
CA GLN A 18 14.44 -6.57 -13.17
C GLN A 18 13.62 -5.37 -13.66
N PRO A 19 12.79 -5.51 -14.70
CA PRO A 19 12.10 -4.38 -15.34
C PRO A 19 11.18 -3.61 -14.41
N GLU A 20 10.49 -4.28 -13.49
CA GLU A 20 9.61 -3.63 -12.52
C GLU A 20 10.39 -2.72 -11.57
N PHE A 21 11.58 -3.14 -11.15
CA PHE A 21 12.46 -2.33 -10.33
C PHE A 21 13.02 -1.14 -11.11
N HIS A 22 13.43 -1.34 -12.38
CA HIS A 22 13.89 -0.24 -13.23
C HIS A 22 12.81 0.83 -13.41
N GLN A 23 11.57 0.41 -13.69
CA GLN A 23 10.45 1.33 -13.88
C GLN A 23 10.18 2.15 -12.60
N ALA A 24 10.11 1.51 -11.45
CA ALA A 24 9.85 2.19 -10.18
C ALA A 24 10.94 3.21 -9.83
N VAL A 25 12.21 2.85 -10.06
CA VAL A 25 13.33 3.78 -9.84
C VAL A 25 13.26 4.97 -10.78
N LEU A 26 12.98 4.75 -12.08
CA LEU A 26 12.84 5.82 -13.05
C LEU A 26 11.73 6.81 -12.67
N GLU A 27 10.54 6.32 -12.38
CA GLU A 27 9.38 7.14 -12.01
C GLU A 27 9.67 8.03 -10.79
N VAL A 28 10.31 7.47 -9.78
CA VAL A 28 10.69 8.23 -8.58
C VAL A 28 11.77 9.25 -8.91
N LEU A 29 12.87 8.85 -9.54
CA LEU A 29 14.00 9.72 -9.83
C LEU A 29 13.63 10.88 -10.76
N GLU A 30 12.76 10.66 -11.75
CA GLU A 30 12.25 11.73 -12.64
C GLU A 30 11.50 12.81 -11.84
N SER A 31 10.67 12.40 -10.89
CA SER A 31 9.94 13.33 -10.03
C SER A 31 10.84 14.10 -9.05
N LEU A 32 12.04 13.59 -8.78
CA LEU A 32 13.00 14.19 -7.87
C LEU A 32 13.95 15.18 -8.55
N ARG A 33 13.97 15.31 -9.89
CA ARG A 33 14.89 16.23 -10.61
C ARG A 33 14.92 17.63 -10.00
N PRO A 34 13.79 18.32 -9.73
CA PRO A 34 13.84 19.67 -9.17
C PRO A 34 14.50 19.73 -7.78
N VAL A 35 14.41 18.67 -7.00
CA VAL A 35 15.04 18.56 -5.67
C VAL A 35 16.54 18.31 -5.81
N ILE A 36 16.90 17.40 -6.70
CA ILE A 36 18.29 17.00 -6.93
C ILE A 36 19.07 18.17 -7.50
N ASP A 37 18.54 18.88 -8.50
CA ASP A 37 19.21 20.02 -9.14
C ASP A 37 19.52 21.15 -8.16
N ARG A 38 18.66 21.38 -7.16
CA ARG A 38 18.89 22.39 -6.10
C ARG A 38 20.05 22.04 -5.16
N ASN A 39 20.35 20.76 -4.95
CA ASN A 39 21.29 20.28 -3.94
C ASN A 39 22.27 19.22 -4.47
N GLU A 40 22.50 19.16 -5.77
CA GLU A 40 23.26 18.09 -6.44
C GLU A 40 24.63 17.86 -5.80
N ALA A 41 25.38 18.92 -5.52
CA ALA A 41 26.73 18.81 -4.94
C ALA A 41 26.71 18.09 -3.57
N ALA A 42 25.72 18.37 -2.71
CA ALA A 42 25.61 17.73 -1.41
C ALA A 42 25.16 16.27 -1.56
N TYR A 43 24.19 16.01 -2.43
CA TYR A 43 23.70 14.64 -2.63
C TYR A 43 24.74 13.73 -3.28
N ARG A 44 25.57 14.26 -4.22
CA ARG A 44 26.70 13.52 -4.81
C ARG A 44 27.78 13.24 -3.77
N ARG A 45 28.15 14.26 -2.97
CA ARG A 45 29.17 14.09 -1.91
C ARG A 45 28.78 12.97 -0.94
N ASP A 46 27.51 12.89 -0.59
CA ASP A 46 26.99 11.93 0.40
C ASP A 46 26.47 10.64 -0.26
N ALA A 47 26.60 10.50 -1.59
CA ALA A 47 26.12 9.37 -2.40
C ALA A 47 24.65 9.01 -2.12
N ILE A 48 23.77 10.00 -1.97
CA ILE A 48 22.38 9.79 -1.53
C ILE A 48 21.58 8.97 -2.54
N LEU A 49 21.69 9.26 -3.84
CA LEU A 49 20.92 8.51 -4.84
C LEU A 49 21.44 7.09 -5.00
N GLU A 50 22.74 6.87 -4.91
CA GLU A 50 23.36 5.54 -4.92
C GLU A 50 22.86 4.69 -3.76
N ARG A 51 22.82 5.27 -2.56
CA ARG A 51 22.43 4.57 -1.33
C ARG A 51 20.93 4.33 -1.24
N ILE A 52 20.09 5.24 -1.73
CA ILE A 52 18.64 5.08 -1.68
C ILE A 52 18.11 4.13 -2.76
N THR A 53 18.84 3.92 -3.86
CA THR A 53 18.47 2.99 -4.93
C THR A 53 19.07 1.59 -4.77
N MET A 54 19.95 1.41 -3.78
CA MET A 54 20.55 0.10 -3.44
C MET A 54 20.02 -0.37 -2.07
N PRO A 55 19.48 -1.59 -1.97
CA PRO A 55 19.07 -2.13 -0.67
C PRO A 55 20.26 -2.27 0.28
N GLU A 56 20.07 -1.95 1.56
CA GLU A 56 21.08 -2.18 2.61
C GLU A 56 21.38 -3.68 2.76
N ARG A 57 20.36 -4.54 2.58
CA ARG A 57 20.55 -6.00 2.64
C ARG A 57 19.50 -6.73 1.82
N GLN A 58 19.93 -7.81 1.16
CA GLN A 58 19.06 -8.75 0.45
C GLN A 58 19.30 -10.16 0.99
N LEU A 59 18.24 -10.80 1.46
CA LEU A 59 18.24 -12.17 1.95
C LEU A 59 17.52 -13.04 0.94
N LEU A 60 18.19 -14.07 0.44
CA LEU A 60 17.64 -15.11 -0.43
C LEU A 60 17.81 -16.44 0.30
N PHE A 61 16.73 -17.18 0.43
CA PHE A 61 16.77 -18.48 1.11
C PHE A 61 15.72 -19.42 0.56
N ARG A 62 15.98 -20.71 0.69
CA ARG A 62 15.01 -21.76 0.34
C ARG A 62 14.13 -22.09 1.53
N VAL A 63 12.89 -22.46 1.23
CA VAL A 63 11.91 -22.89 2.23
C VAL A 63 11.45 -24.30 1.89
N PRO A 64 12.02 -25.35 2.48
CA PRO A 64 11.54 -26.71 2.35
C PRO A 64 10.37 -26.96 3.31
N TRP A 65 9.33 -27.61 2.85
CA TRP A 65 8.17 -28.00 3.65
C TRP A 65 7.55 -29.28 3.11
N VAL A 66 6.68 -29.94 3.90
CA VAL A 66 6.05 -31.21 3.51
C VAL A 66 4.57 -31.00 3.29
N ASP A 67 4.08 -31.44 2.10
CA ASP A 67 2.68 -31.37 1.74
C ASP A 67 1.83 -32.43 2.44
N ASP A 68 0.52 -32.39 2.23
CA ASP A 68 -0.43 -33.31 2.84
C ASP A 68 -0.26 -34.77 2.39
N ASN A 69 0.42 -34.98 1.27
CA ASN A 69 0.73 -36.31 0.74
C ASN A 69 2.08 -36.86 1.23
N GLY A 70 2.81 -36.09 2.05
CA GLY A 70 4.14 -36.46 2.55
C GLY A 70 5.30 -36.14 1.60
N ASN A 71 5.05 -35.39 0.52
CA ASN A 71 6.11 -35.01 -0.41
C ASN A 71 6.82 -33.76 0.06
N VAL A 72 8.13 -33.70 -0.13
CA VAL A 72 8.93 -32.50 0.15
C VAL A 72 8.74 -31.49 -0.97
N GLN A 73 8.33 -30.31 -0.62
CA GLN A 73 8.22 -29.13 -1.48
C GLN A 73 9.33 -28.15 -1.14
N VAL A 74 9.78 -27.35 -2.11
CA VAL A 74 10.82 -26.34 -1.90
C VAL A 74 10.44 -25.06 -2.65
N ASN A 75 10.38 -23.94 -1.92
CA ASN A 75 10.11 -22.63 -2.47
C ASN A 75 11.31 -21.68 -2.29
N ASN A 76 11.39 -20.69 -3.18
CA ASN A 76 12.31 -19.56 -3.01
C ASN A 76 11.67 -18.49 -2.12
N ALA A 77 12.48 -17.87 -1.28
CA ALA A 77 12.03 -16.79 -0.42
C ALA A 77 13.02 -15.63 -0.39
N PHE A 78 12.48 -14.45 -0.14
CA PHE A 78 13.21 -13.20 -0.20
C PHE A 78 12.82 -12.29 0.97
N ARG A 79 13.81 -11.57 1.53
CA ARG A 79 13.60 -10.38 2.36
C ARG A 79 14.58 -9.31 1.92
N VAL A 80 14.06 -8.19 1.47
CA VAL A 80 14.84 -7.00 1.10
C VAL A 80 14.66 -5.97 2.20
N GLN A 81 15.71 -5.71 2.94
CA GLN A 81 15.87 -4.65 3.92
C GLN A 81 16.45 -3.47 3.17
N PHE A 82 15.58 -2.53 2.76
CA PHE A 82 15.94 -1.57 1.74
C PHE A 82 16.61 -0.33 2.31
N ASN A 83 15.98 0.33 3.29
CA ASN A 83 16.51 1.52 3.91
C ASN A 83 16.01 1.67 5.34
N SER A 84 16.90 1.88 6.29
CA SER A 84 16.62 2.00 7.73
C SER A 84 16.84 3.41 8.30
N ALA A 85 17.14 4.40 7.47
CA ALA A 85 17.51 5.74 7.93
C ALA A 85 16.48 6.41 8.85
N ILE A 86 15.19 6.06 8.72
CA ILE A 86 14.12 6.66 9.53
C ILE A 86 13.47 5.67 10.51
N GLY A 87 13.98 4.45 10.64
CA GLY A 87 13.47 3.46 11.58
C GLY A 87 13.65 2.02 11.08
N PRO A 88 13.20 1.02 11.85
CA PRO A 88 13.30 -0.38 11.47
C PRO A 88 12.65 -0.64 10.12
N TYR A 89 13.21 -1.59 9.36
CA TYR A 89 12.63 -1.98 8.08
C TYR A 89 11.18 -2.41 8.25
N LYS A 90 10.29 -1.94 7.40
CA LYS A 90 8.86 -2.23 7.49
C LYS A 90 8.28 -2.49 6.11
N GLY A 91 7.56 -3.60 5.99
CA GLY A 91 6.83 -3.97 4.78
C GLY A 91 6.37 -5.41 4.76
N GLY A 92 5.36 -5.69 3.93
CA GLY A 92 4.66 -6.96 3.89
C GLY A 92 5.48 -8.12 3.34
N ILE A 93 4.99 -9.33 3.59
CA ILE A 93 5.43 -10.58 2.98
C ILE A 93 4.38 -10.98 1.94
N ARG A 94 4.78 -11.08 0.66
CA ARG A 94 3.91 -11.51 -0.43
C ARG A 94 4.08 -13.01 -0.70
N LEU A 95 2.99 -13.75 -0.68
CA LEU A 95 2.97 -15.17 -1.06
C LEU A 95 2.19 -15.34 -2.35
N HIS A 96 2.92 -15.47 -3.46
CA HIS A 96 2.32 -15.58 -4.78
C HIS A 96 3.32 -16.20 -5.78
N PRO A 97 2.89 -17.05 -6.71
CA PRO A 97 3.79 -17.70 -7.68
C PRO A 97 4.65 -16.76 -8.53
N SER A 98 4.21 -15.52 -8.75
CA SER A 98 4.98 -14.53 -9.52
C SER A 98 6.12 -13.88 -8.74
N VAL A 99 6.27 -14.15 -7.45
CA VAL A 99 7.29 -13.49 -6.61
C VAL A 99 8.69 -13.89 -7.06
N ASN A 100 9.50 -12.87 -7.31
CA ASN A 100 10.92 -12.97 -7.59
C ASN A 100 11.66 -11.78 -6.94
N LEU A 101 12.97 -11.79 -7.01
CA LEU A 101 13.78 -10.74 -6.38
C LEU A 101 13.50 -9.34 -6.94
N GLY A 102 13.28 -9.21 -8.25
CA GLY A 102 12.99 -7.92 -8.90
C GLY A 102 11.70 -7.30 -8.37
N ILE A 103 10.65 -8.09 -8.25
CA ILE A 103 9.36 -7.67 -7.67
C ILE A 103 9.53 -7.27 -6.21
N ILE A 104 10.28 -8.03 -5.40
CA ILE A 104 10.47 -7.69 -3.99
C ILE A 104 11.34 -6.44 -3.84
N LYS A 105 12.34 -6.23 -4.68
CA LYS A 105 13.13 -4.99 -4.71
C LYS A 105 12.28 -3.78 -5.10
N PHE A 106 11.49 -3.90 -6.15
CA PHE A 106 10.55 -2.87 -6.58
C PHE A 106 9.64 -2.45 -5.43
N LEU A 107 8.98 -3.41 -4.82
CA LEU A 107 8.06 -3.15 -3.71
C LEU A 107 8.77 -2.60 -2.46
N GLY A 108 9.99 -3.04 -2.18
CA GLY A 108 10.81 -2.54 -1.08
C GLY A 108 11.25 -1.09 -1.29
N PHE A 109 11.62 -0.73 -2.51
CA PHE A 109 11.97 0.64 -2.90
C PHE A 109 10.77 1.60 -2.73
N GLU A 110 9.62 1.25 -3.27
CA GLU A 110 8.38 2.02 -3.11
C GLU A 110 7.98 2.18 -1.62
N GLN A 111 8.27 1.15 -0.82
CA GLN A 111 7.95 1.16 0.61
C GLN A 111 8.74 2.22 1.38
N ILE A 112 9.96 2.61 0.94
CA ILE A 112 10.75 3.69 1.56
C ILE A 112 9.92 4.99 1.57
N PHE A 113 9.42 5.38 0.41
CA PHE A 113 8.68 6.64 0.22
C PHE A 113 7.32 6.59 0.91
N LYS A 114 6.60 5.49 0.77
CA LYS A 114 5.30 5.28 1.42
C LYS A 114 5.41 5.38 2.95
N ASN A 115 6.38 4.72 3.54
CA ASN A 115 6.56 4.72 5.00
C ASN A 115 7.00 6.09 5.51
N SER A 116 7.89 6.77 4.79
CA SER A 116 8.38 8.09 5.19
C SER A 116 7.27 9.13 5.26
N LEU A 117 6.26 9.05 4.38
CA LEU A 117 5.10 9.94 4.37
C LEU A 117 4.28 9.86 5.66
N THR A 118 4.23 8.71 6.31
CA THR A 118 3.43 8.54 7.54
C THR A 118 3.89 9.41 8.70
N GLY A 119 5.11 9.96 8.64
CA GLY A 119 5.70 10.68 9.76
C GLY A 119 6.23 9.79 10.89
N LEU A 120 5.95 8.50 10.84
CA LEU A 120 6.31 7.51 11.86
C LEU A 120 7.72 6.95 11.65
N PRO A 121 8.41 6.46 12.72
CA PRO A 121 9.77 5.96 12.64
C PRO A 121 9.79 4.53 12.08
N ILE A 122 9.55 4.38 10.79
CA ILE A 122 9.58 3.10 10.07
C ILE A 122 10.31 3.26 8.74
N GLY A 123 11.31 2.41 8.51
CA GLY A 123 12.06 2.33 7.26
C GLY A 123 11.36 1.52 6.18
N GLY A 124 12.04 1.24 5.09
CA GLY A 124 11.52 0.48 3.95
C GLY A 124 12.05 -0.94 3.89
N GLY A 125 11.16 -1.91 3.71
CA GLY A 125 11.52 -3.30 3.47
C GLY A 125 10.38 -4.07 2.81
N LYS A 126 10.70 -5.22 2.23
CA LYS A 126 9.71 -6.11 1.60
C LYS A 126 10.20 -7.55 1.63
N GLY A 127 9.27 -8.49 1.71
CA GLY A 127 9.57 -9.91 1.61
C GLY A 127 8.54 -10.66 0.80
N GLY A 128 8.84 -11.92 0.55
CA GLY A 128 7.91 -12.80 -0.14
C GLY A 128 8.49 -14.13 -0.51
N SER A 129 7.65 -14.96 -1.11
CA SER A 129 8.00 -16.27 -1.65
C SER A 129 7.11 -16.58 -2.86
N ASP A 130 7.61 -17.42 -3.75
CA ASP A 130 6.86 -18.01 -4.86
C ASP A 130 5.84 -19.08 -4.42
N PHE A 131 5.66 -19.27 -3.13
CA PHE A 131 4.63 -20.14 -2.56
C PHE A 131 3.22 -19.62 -2.88
N ASP A 132 2.34 -20.49 -3.36
CA ASP A 132 0.92 -20.18 -3.56
C ASP A 132 0.06 -20.78 -2.45
N PRO A 133 -0.52 -19.96 -1.56
CA PRO A 133 -1.39 -20.46 -0.50
C PRO A 133 -2.77 -20.90 -0.97
N LYS A 134 -3.15 -20.59 -2.24
CA LYS A 134 -4.46 -20.97 -2.78
C LYS A 134 -4.57 -22.48 -2.91
N GLY A 135 -5.67 -23.03 -2.42
CA GLY A 135 -5.94 -24.46 -2.49
C GLY A 135 -5.09 -25.33 -1.54
N LYS A 136 -4.24 -24.73 -0.73
CA LYS A 136 -3.47 -25.42 0.31
C LYS A 136 -4.28 -25.57 1.59
N SER A 137 -4.07 -26.71 2.28
CA SER A 137 -4.64 -26.92 3.61
C SER A 137 -4.02 -25.98 4.65
N ASP A 138 -4.69 -25.78 5.79
CA ASP A 138 -4.12 -25.03 6.90
C ASP A 138 -2.82 -25.65 7.43
N ARG A 139 -2.70 -26.98 7.37
CA ARG A 139 -1.50 -27.71 7.76
C ARG A 139 -0.33 -27.42 6.81
N GLU A 140 -0.55 -27.42 5.51
CA GLU A 140 0.45 -27.09 4.51
C GLU A 140 0.93 -25.63 4.63
N VAL A 141 -0.02 -24.69 4.78
CA VAL A 141 0.30 -23.27 4.97
C VAL A 141 1.07 -23.06 6.27
N MET A 142 0.70 -23.75 7.35
CA MET A 142 1.42 -23.68 8.62
C MET A 142 2.84 -24.25 8.48
N ALA A 143 3.01 -25.39 7.82
CA ALA A 143 4.32 -26.00 7.59
C ALA A 143 5.24 -25.06 6.78
N PHE A 144 4.72 -24.45 5.72
CA PHE A 144 5.45 -23.44 4.96
C PHE A 144 5.83 -22.23 5.82
N CYS A 145 4.89 -21.62 6.54
CA CYS A 145 5.13 -20.45 7.37
C CYS A 145 6.17 -20.71 8.48
N GLN A 146 6.13 -21.89 9.08
CA GLN A 146 7.11 -22.28 10.11
C GLN A 146 8.51 -22.44 9.52
N SER A 147 8.63 -23.08 8.35
CA SER A 147 9.91 -23.22 7.65
C SER A 147 10.45 -21.87 7.19
N PHE A 148 9.60 -21.03 6.59
CA PHE A 148 9.95 -19.67 6.19
C PHE A 148 10.50 -18.85 7.36
N MET A 149 9.83 -18.91 8.51
CA MET A 149 10.25 -18.18 9.71
C MET A 149 11.52 -18.73 10.34
N THR A 150 11.76 -20.05 10.23
CA THR A 150 12.99 -20.69 10.73
C THR A 150 14.25 -20.11 10.07
N GLU A 151 14.16 -19.69 8.82
CA GLU A 151 15.26 -18.99 8.15
C GLU A 151 15.29 -17.49 8.46
N LEU A 152 14.11 -16.84 8.46
CA LEU A 152 14.01 -15.39 8.55
C LEU A 152 14.23 -14.83 9.97
N PHE A 153 13.92 -15.58 11.04
CA PHE A 153 13.86 -15.04 12.41
C PHE A 153 15.14 -14.36 12.88
N LYS A 154 16.30 -14.76 12.36
CA LYS A 154 17.62 -14.20 12.71
C LYS A 154 17.82 -12.76 12.27
N TYR A 155 17.00 -12.28 11.34
CA TYR A 155 17.18 -11.01 10.65
C TYR A 155 16.05 -10.02 10.93
N ILE A 156 15.04 -10.42 11.70
CA ILE A 156 13.88 -9.61 12.05
C ILE A 156 13.75 -9.44 13.55
N GLY A 157 12.99 -8.45 13.98
CA GLY A 157 12.75 -8.14 15.39
C GLY A 157 12.02 -6.83 15.53
N ALA A 158 11.52 -6.53 16.72
CA ALA A 158 10.69 -5.35 16.99
C ALA A 158 11.36 -4.03 16.60
N ASP A 159 12.69 -3.93 16.77
CA ASP A 159 13.48 -2.72 16.55
C ASP A 159 14.42 -2.80 15.33
N THR A 160 14.40 -3.91 14.59
CA THR A 160 15.26 -4.12 13.41
C THR A 160 14.49 -4.21 12.12
N ASP A 161 13.55 -5.14 12.04
CA ASP A 161 12.75 -5.38 10.84
C ASP A 161 11.41 -6.00 11.24
N VAL A 162 10.31 -5.33 10.91
CA VAL A 162 8.95 -5.73 11.30
C VAL A 162 8.11 -6.02 10.05
N PRO A 163 8.08 -7.28 9.59
CA PRO A 163 7.25 -7.68 8.46
C PRO A 163 5.75 -7.56 8.76
N ALA A 164 4.94 -7.59 7.71
CA ALA A 164 3.49 -7.50 7.78
C ALA A 164 2.82 -8.41 6.75
N GLY A 165 1.49 -8.43 6.71
CA GLY A 165 0.74 -9.07 5.64
C GLY A 165 0.82 -8.32 4.31
N ASP A 166 0.61 -9.06 3.23
CA ASP A 166 0.49 -8.59 1.84
C ASP A 166 -0.35 -9.62 1.05
N ILE A 167 -0.33 -9.60 -0.28
CA ILE A 167 -1.01 -10.62 -1.09
C ILE A 167 -0.60 -12.03 -0.64
N GLY A 168 -1.59 -12.87 -0.38
CA GLY A 168 -1.39 -14.25 0.07
C GLY A 168 -0.99 -14.42 1.54
N THR A 169 -0.84 -13.32 2.29
CA THR A 169 -0.45 -13.33 3.71
C THR A 169 -1.45 -12.54 4.53
N GLY A 170 -2.37 -13.21 5.15
CA GLY A 170 -3.37 -12.64 6.06
C GLY A 170 -3.07 -12.93 7.53
N ALA A 171 -4.08 -12.75 8.37
CA ALA A 171 -3.98 -12.98 9.82
C ALA A 171 -3.59 -14.43 10.17
N ARG A 172 -4.02 -15.42 9.37
CA ARG A 172 -3.66 -16.83 9.54
C ARG A 172 -2.16 -17.05 9.39
N GLU A 173 -1.59 -16.60 8.28
CA GLU A 173 -0.16 -16.73 7.97
C GLU A 173 0.70 -15.96 8.97
N ILE A 174 0.29 -14.73 9.30
CA ILE A 174 0.95 -13.92 10.34
C ILE A 174 0.93 -14.64 11.69
N GLY A 175 -0.18 -15.28 12.03
CA GLY A 175 -0.29 -16.08 13.25
C GLY A 175 0.69 -17.24 13.30
N TYR A 176 0.80 -18.03 12.21
CA TYR A 176 1.74 -19.14 12.11
C TYR A 176 3.19 -18.66 12.16
N MET A 177 3.52 -17.58 11.47
CA MET A 177 4.85 -16.97 11.49
C MET A 177 5.21 -16.44 12.88
N TYR A 178 4.29 -15.76 13.55
CA TYR A 178 4.50 -15.24 14.91
C TYR A 178 4.71 -16.35 15.94
N GLY A 179 3.88 -17.40 15.86
CA GLY A 179 4.04 -18.56 16.75
C GLY A 179 5.40 -19.23 16.61
N GLN A 180 5.89 -19.38 15.37
CA GLN A 180 7.22 -19.95 15.10
C GLN A 180 8.34 -19.01 15.58
N TYR A 181 8.25 -17.71 15.32
CA TYR A 181 9.21 -16.73 15.82
C TYR A 181 9.34 -16.79 17.34
N LYS A 182 8.20 -16.74 18.06
CA LYS A 182 8.17 -16.86 19.51
C LYS A 182 8.81 -18.17 20.02
N ARG A 183 8.56 -19.28 19.33
CA ARG A 183 9.13 -20.59 19.67
C ARG A 183 10.66 -20.60 19.52
N LEU A 184 11.20 -19.98 18.45
CA LEU A 184 12.63 -19.96 18.16
C LEU A 184 13.42 -18.99 19.05
N THR A 185 12.83 -17.83 19.34
CA THR A 185 13.50 -16.77 20.10
C THR A 185 13.25 -16.84 21.60
N GLY A 186 12.16 -17.44 22.03
CA GLY A 186 11.68 -17.37 23.41
C GLY A 186 11.11 -16.00 23.82
N LEU A 187 10.98 -15.06 22.85
CA LEU A 187 10.54 -13.69 23.09
C LEU A 187 9.07 -13.47 22.71
N TYR A 188 8.38 -12.67 23.53
CA TYR A 188 7.09 -12.10 23.19
C TYR A 188 7.27 -10.60 22.95
N GLU A 189 7.45 -10.23 21.68
CA GLU A 189 7.77 -8.86 21.28
C GLU A 189 6.94 -8.41 20.08
N GLY A 190 7.05 -7.13 19.72
CA GLY A 190 6.29 -6.49 18.64
C GLY A 190 6.79 -6.77 17.23
N VAL A 191 7.37 -7.92 16.98
CA VAL A 191 7.70 -8.38 15.63
C VAL A 191 6.43 -8.79 14.88
N LEU A 192 6.39 -8.56 13.56
CA LEU A 192 5.22 -8.74 12.71
C LEU A 192 4.04 -7.84 13.09
N THR A 193 3.34 -7.33 12.09
CA THR A 193 2.07 -6.61 12.28
C THR A 193 0.95 -7.25 11.48
N GLY A 194 -0.30 -6.92 11.85
CA GLY A 194 -1.48 -7.66 11.39
C GLY A 194 -1.75 -8.91 12.22
N LYS A 195 -1.24 -8.93 13.46
CA LYS A 195 -1.51 -9.99 14.43
C LYS A 195 -2.97 -10.02 14.86
N GLY A 196 -3.42 -11.15 15.37
CA GLY A 196 -4.72 -11.26 16.02
C GLY A 196 -4.79 -10.41 17.30
N LEU A 197 -5.98 -9.93 17.63
CA LEU A 197 -6.20 -9.07 18.81
C LEU A 197 -5.78 -9.72 20.12
N THR A 198 -5.84 -11.04 20.21
CA THR A 198 -5.47 -11.80 21.40
C THR A 198 -3.97 -11.90 21.67
N TYR A 199 -3.12 -11.51 20.69
CA TYR A 199 -1.67 -11.59 20.81
C TYR A 199 -0.95 -10.39 20.19
N GLY A 200 -1.47 -9.20 20.42
CA GLY A 200 -0.79 -7.93 20.13
C GLY A 200 -1.23 -7.22 18.85
N GLY A 201 -2.32 -7.65 18.22
CA GLY A 201 -2.93 -6.93 17.10
C GLY A 201 -3.60 -5.63 17.52
N SER A 202 -3.80 -4.73 16.57
CA SER A 202 -4.46 -3.44 16.78
C SER A 202 -5.89 -3.46 16.25
N LEU A 203 -6.80 -2.83 16.98
CA LEU A 203 -8.11 -2.43 16.47
C LEU A 203 -7.95 -1.46 15.27
N ALA A 204 -9.01 -1.28 14.50
CA ALA A 204 -9.05 -0.46 13.28
C ALA A 204 -8.06 -0.87 12.17
N ARG A 205 -7.24 -1.91 12.34
CA ARG A 205 -6.25 -2.33 11.31
C ARG A 205 -6.92 -2.81 10.03
N LYS A 206 -8.07 -3.46 10.14
CA LYS A 206 -8.83 -3.97 9.00
C LYS A 206 -9.42 -2.82 8.17
N GLU A 207 -9.90 -1.79 8.84
CA GLU A 207 -10.51 -0.59 8.28
C GLU A 207 -9.47 0.40 7.71
N ALA A 208 -8.28 0.38 8.24
CA ALA A 208 -7.29 1.45 8.16
C ALA A 208 -6.95 1.93 6.74
N THR A 209 -6.85 1.02 5.76
CA THR A 209 -6.52 1.42 4.40
C THR A 209 -7.68 2.20 3.76
N GLY A 210 -8.90 1.67 3.88
CA GLY A 210 -10.10 2.32 3.35
C GLY A 210 -10.42 3.63 4.08
N TYR A 211 -10.32 3.64 5.41
CA TYR A 211 -10.54 4.84 6.21
C TYR A 211 -9.50 5.92 5.92
N GLY A 212 -8.22 5.54 5.89
CA GLY A 212 -7.13 6.45 5.54
C GLY A 212 -7.28 7.07 4.15
N LEU A 213 -7.69 6.27 3.17
CA LEU A 213 -8.00 6.74 1.82
C LEU A 213 -9.00 7.91 1.86
N LEU A 214 -10.08 7.76 2.61
CA LEU A 214 -11.11 8.80 2.70
C LEU A 214 -10.64 10.04 3.48
N TYR A 215 -9.85 9.88 4.53
CA TYR A 215 -9.28 11.01 5.25
C TYR A 215 -8.36 11.85 4.37
N LEU A 216 -7.46 11.21 3.60
CA LEU A 216 -6.61 11.94 2.67
C LEU A 216 -7.42 12.58 1.53
N THR A 217 -8.40 11.86 0.97
CA THR A 217 -9.27 12.40 -0.08
C THR A 217 -10.04 13.62 0.40
N GLN A 218 -10.54 13.61 1.63
CA GLN A 218 -11.23 14.74 2.25
C GLN A 218 -10.32 15.97 2.37
N GLU A 219 -9.08 15.80 2.83
CA GLU A 219 -8.12 16.89 2.92
C GLU A 219 -7.74 17.44 1.54
N MET A 220 -7.55 16.55 0.54
CA MET A 220 -7.29 16.96 -0.84
C MET A 220 -8.44 17.79 -1.42
N LEU A 221 -9.68 17.34 -1.28
CA LEU A 221 -10.87 18.06 -1.73
C LEU A 221 -10.97 19.42 -1.06
N LYS A 222 -10.83 19.47 0.27
CA LYS A 222 -10.90 20.69 1.07
C LYS A 222 -9.85 21.72 0.67
N ALA A 223 -8.60 21.29 0.46
CA ALA A 223 -7.52 22.18 0.02
C ALA A 223 -7.78 22.80 -1.38
N ASN A 224 -8.64 22.19 -2.18
CA ASN A 224 -9.03 22.64 -3.51
C ASN A 224 -10.46 23.22 -3.57
N GLY A 225 -11.04 23.59 -2.43
CA GLY A 225 -12.34 24.28 -2.35
C GLY A 225 -13.57 23.37 -2.53
N HIS A 226 -13.42 22.09 -2.31
CA HIS A 226 -14.50 21.11 -2.40
C HIS A 226 -14.75 20.42 -1.06
N GLU A 227 -15.97 19.94 -0.86
CA GLU A 227 -16.35 19.11 0.28
C GLU A 227 -16.69 17.70 -0.21
N LEU A 228 -16.37 16.68 0.59
CA LEU A 228 -16.73 15.30 0.27
C LEU A 228 -18.22 15.02 0.52
N ALA A 229 -18.80 15.68 1.54
CA ALA A 229 -20.21 15.54 1.85
C ALA A 229 -21.10 15.93 0.67
N GLY A 230 -22.10 15.13 0.38
CA GLY A 230 -23.01 15.29 -0.75
C GLY A 230 -22.47 14.85 -2.10
N LYS A 231 -21.22 14.42 -2.20
CA LYS A 231 -20.61 13.91 -3.44
C LYS A 231 -21.02 12.47 -3.75
N THR A 232 -21.07 12.16 -5.03
CA THR A 232 -21.20 10.78 -5.51
C THR A 232 -19.83 10.15 -5.69
N VAL A 233 -19.67 8.92 -5.18
CA VAL A 233 -18.38 8.21 -5.17
C VAL A 233 -18.50 6.89 -5.90
N ALA A 234 -17.66 6.67 -6.90
CA ALA A 234 -17.49 5.38 -7.56
C ALA A 234 -16.32 4.63 -6.90
N VAL A 235 -16.56 3.43 -6.42
CA VAL A 235 -15.55 2.55 -5.82
C VAL A 235 -15.41 1.31 -6.69
N SER A 236 -14.18 0.93 -7.05
CA SER A 236 -13.90 -0.39 -7.62
C SER A 236 -13.47 -1.37 -6.54
N GLY A 237 -13.70 -2.65 -6.80
CA GLY A 237 -13.44 -3.70 -5.82
C GLY A 237 -14.61 -3.91 -4.85
N ALA A 238 -14.57 -5.05 -4.16
CA ALA A 238 -15.44 -5.41 -3.07
C ALA A 238 -14.65 -6.22 -2.01
N GLY A 239 -13.36 -5.98 -1.95
CA GLY A 239 -12.46 -6.51 -0.93
C GLY A 239 -12.36 -5.55 0.27
N ASN A 240 -11.42 -5.84 1.15
CA ASN A 240 -11.24 -5.10 2.40
C ASN A 240 -11.13 -3.58 2.20
N VAL A 241 -10.26 -3.12 1.29
CA VAL A 241 -10.06 -1.68 1.04
C VAL A 241 -11.35 -1.04 0.55
N ALA A 242 -12.00 -1.62 -0.45
CA ALA A 242 -13.21 -1.09 -1.08
C ALA A 242 -14.38 -1.00 -0.10
N ILE A 243 -14.63 -2.05 0.69
CA ILE A 243 -15.72 -2.10 1.67
C ILE A 243 -15.56 -0.98 2.71
N TYR A 244 -14.36 -0.85 3.28
CA TYR A 244 -14.13 0.15 4.33
C TYR A 244 -13.96 1.57 3.78
N ALA A 245 -13.49 1.73 2.53
CA ALA A 245 -13.57 3.01 1.83
C ALA A 245 -15.02 3.45 1.63
N ALA A 246 -15.87 2.55 1.12
CA ALA A 246 -17.29 2.81 0.94
C ALA A 246 -18.00 3.16 2.27
N GLN A 247 -17.72 2.40 3.32
CA GLN A 247 -18.25 2.66 4.65
C GLN A 247 -17.85 4.05 5.18
N LYS A 248 -16.57 4.40 5.11
CA LYS A 248 -16.09 5.70 5.59
C LYS A 248 -16.60 6.86 4.73
N ALA A 249 -16.70 6.68 3.40
CA ALA A 249 -17.26 7.69 2.52
C ALA A 249 -18.71 8.06 2.91
N GLN A 250 -19.54 7.06 3.20
CA GLN A 250 -20.91 7.29 3.67
C GLN A 250 -20.95 7.93 5.06
N GLN A 251 -20.06 7.53 5.98
CA GLN A 251 -19.95 8.17 7.30
C GLN A 251 -19.57 9.66 7.19
N LEU A 252 -18.82 10.03 6.16
CA LEU A 252 -18.43 11.42 5.86
C LEU A 252 -19.46 12.16 4.99
N GLY A 253 -20.63 11.57 4.76
CA GLY A 253 -21.76 12.21 4.06
C GLY A 253 -21.74 12.09 2.54
N ALA A 254 -20.88 11.29 1.94
CA ALA A 254 -20.88 11.00 0.52
C ALA A 254 -21.84 9.84 0.17
N LYS A 255 -22.25 9.74 -1.09
CA LYS A 255 -23.05 8.62 -1.60
C LYS A 255 -22.17 7.71 -2.45
N VAL A 256 -21.90 6.49 -2.00
CA VAL A 256 -21.18 5.48 -2.79
C VAL A 256 -22.18 4.78 -3.71
N ILE A 257 -21.93 4.81 -5.01
CA ILE A 257 -22.89 4.34 -6.03
C ILE A 257 -22.42 3.10 -6.79
N THR A 258 -21.16 2.69 -6.64
CA THR A 258 -20.64 1.49 -7.29
C THR A 258 -19.74 0.66 -6.38
N VAL A 259 -19.69 -0.65 -6.63
CA VAL A 259 -18.64 -1.60 -6.21
C VAL A 259 -18.43 -2.62 -7.32
N SER A 260 -17.25 -3.25 -7.38
CA SER A 260 -16.94 -4.25 -8.42
C SER A 260 -16.26 -5.49 -7.84
N ASP A 261 -16.36 -6.62 -8.55
CA ASP A 261 -15.51 -7.79 -8.32
C ASP A 261 -14.96 -8.33 -9.65
N SER A 262 -14.30 -9.49 -9.64
CA SER A 262 -13.65 -10.03 -10.83
C SER A 262 -14.62 -10.48 -11.94
N THR A 263 -15.92 -10.52 -11.69
CA THR A 263 -16.93 -10.92 -12.67
C THR A 263 -17.74 -9.76 -13.21
N GLY A 264 -17.83 -8.66 -12.46
CA GLY A 264 -18.62 -7.50 -12.88
C GLY A 264 -18.71 -6.44 -11.79
N TRP A 265 -19.65 -5.55 -11.93
CA TRP A 265 -19.84 -4.42 -11.02
C TRP A 265 -21.33 -4.11 -10.81
N VAL A 266 -21.60 -3.46 -9.71
CA VAL A 266 -22.95 -3.02 -9.33
C VAL A 266 -22.99 -1.51 -9.39
N TYR A 267 -24.09 -0.98 -9.98
CA TYR A 267 -24.52 0.39 -9.87
C TYR A 267 -25.77 0.47 -9.01
N ASP A 268 -25.73 1.24 -7.93
CA ASP A 268 -26.89 1.51 -7.07
C ASP A 268 -27.10 3.02 -6.94
N PRO A 269 -28.07 3.61 -7.65
CA PRO A 269 -28.34 5.06 -7.61
C PRO A 269 -28.81 5.55 -6.24
N GLU A 270 -29.37 4.67 -5.40
CA GLU A 270 -29.76 4.98 -4.03
C GLU A 270 -28.58 4.94 -3.04
N GLY A 271 -27.48 4.36 -3.45
CA GLY A 271 -26.27 4.19 -2.66
C GLY A 271 -26.10 2.75 -2.17
N ILE A 272 -24.85 2.30 -2.17
CA ILE A 272 -24.48 0.94 -1.75
C ILE A 272 -24.87 0.70 -0.29
N ASP A 273 -25.60 -0.38 -0.04
CA ASP A 273 -25.89 -0.89 1.29
C ASP A 273 -24.65 -1.61 1.83
N ILE A 274 -23.96 -0.98 2.78
CA ILE A 274 -22.70 -1.52 3.36
C ILE A 274 -22.95 -2.77 4.17
N ALA A 275 -24.09 -2.88 4.87
CA ALA A 275 -24.39 -4.06 5.67
C ALA A 275 -24.61 -5.29 4.78
N LEU A 276 -25.39 -5.15 3.72
CA LEU A 276 -25.59 -6.19 2.72
C LEU A 276 -24.29 -6.53 1.98
N LEU A 277 -23.51 -5.53 1.59
CA LEU A 277 -22.22 -5.74 0.92
C LEU A 277 -21.26 -6.58 1.78
N ARG A 278 -21.18 -6.26 3.07
CA ARG A 278 -20.34 -7.01 4.02
C ARG A 278 -20.86 -8.44 4.21
N ASP A 279 -22.13 -8.63 4.35
CA ASP A 279 -22.72 -9.96 4.46
C ASP A 279 -22.40 -10.81 3.23
N VAL A 280 -22.63 -10.27 2.02
CA VAL A 280 -22.34 -10.96 0.76
C VAL A 280 -20.85 -11.30 0.62
N LYS A 281 -19.95 -10.35 0.93
CA LYS A 281 -18.51 -10.50 0.63
C LYS A 281 -17.70 -11.09 1.78
N GLU A 282 -17.97 -10.71 3.03
CA GLU A 282 -17.20 -11.15 4.19
C GLU A 282 -17.76 -12.44 4.82
N VAL A 283 -19.09 -12.58 4.88
CA VAL A 283 -19.74 -13.73 5.53
C VAL A 283 -19.98 -14.84 4.52
N ARG A 284 -20.79 -14.59 3.49
CA ARG A 284 -21.17 -15.59 2.48
C ARG A 284 -20.07 -15.85 1.44
N ARG A 285 -19.11 -14.94 1.29
CA ARG A 285 -18.05 -14.99 0.26
C ARG A 285 -18.59 -15.17 -1.16
N ALA A 286 -19.75 -14.59 -1.42
CA ALA A 286 -20.45 -14.68 -2.69
C ALA A 286 -20.01 -13.59 -3.68
N ARG A 287 -20.49 -13.68 -4.93
CA ARG A 287 -20.31 -12.68 -5.98
C ARG A 287 -21.30 -11.54 -5.83
N LEU A 288 -21.03 -10.40 -6.47
CA LEU A 288 -21.91 -9.23 -6.43
C LEU A 288 -23.27 -9.44 -7.11
N THR A 289 -23.42 -10.49 -7.90
CA THR A 289 -24.74 -10.94 -8.38
C THR A 289 -25.71 -11.25 -7.23
N ALA A 290 -25.20 -11.79 -6.10
CA ALA A 290 -26.02 -12.03 -4.91
C ALA A 290 -26.46 -10.70 -4.25
N TYR A 291 -25.59 -9.69 -4.24
CA TYR A 291 -25.94 -8.35 -3.76
C TYR A 291 -27.08 -7.74 -4.60
N ALA A 292 -26.95 -7.76 -5.92
CA ALA A 292 -27.95 -7.20 -6.82
C ALA A 292 -29.30 -7.95 -6.76
N ALA A 293 -29.28 -9.26 -6.47
CA ALA A 293 -30.51 -10.04 -6.31
C ALA A 293 -31.32 -9.64 -5.06
N GLU A 294 -30.66 -9.10 -4.03
CA GLU A 294 -31.28 -8.72 -2.75
C GLU A 294 -31.51 -7.22 -2.60
N ARG A 295 -30.97 -6.40 -3.52
CA ARG A 295 -31.09 -4.94 -3.50
C ARG A 295 -31.82 -4.45 -4.76
N PRO A 296 -33.13 -4.14 -4.69
CA PRO A 296 -33.96 -3.82 -5.86
C PRO A 296 -33.49 -2.61 -6.67
N SER A 297 -32.82 -1.63 -6.04
CA SER A 297 -32.26 -0.45 -6.70
C SER A 297 -30.95 -0.73 -7.43
N ALA A 298 -30.29 -1.86 -7.14
CA ALA A 298 -28.99 -2.19 -7.66
C ALA A 298 -29.08 -2.89 -9.02
N ILE A 299 -28.25 -2.45 -9.96
CA ILE A 299 -28.13 -3.05 -11.29
C ILE A 299 -26.75 -3.69 -11.41
N TYR A 300 -26.73 -5.00 -11.70
CA TYR A 300 -25.47 -5.69 -11.97
C TYR A 300 -25.10 -5.60 -13.45
N HIS A 301 -23.84 -5.32 -13.70
CA HIS A 301 -23.22 -5.31 -15.02
C HIS A 301 -22.08 -6.32 -15.06
N GLU A 302 -22.03 -7.15 -16.09
CA GLU A 302 -20.94 -8.11 -16.28
C GLU A 302 -19.69 -7.39 -16.86
N GLY A 303 -18.50 -7.85 -16.49
CA GLY A 303 -17.24 -7.36 -17.02
C GLY A 303 -16.80 -6.02 -16.42
N ARG A 304 -16.07 -5.23 -17.23
CA ARG A 304 -15.50 -3.93 -16.84
C ARG A 304 -16.50 -2.80 -17.06
N GLY A 305 -16.29 -1.66 -16.41
CA GLY A 305 -17.08 -0.46 -16.65
C GLY A 305 -17.42 0.36 -15.40
N VAL A 306 -16.91 -0.01 -14.25
CA VAL A 306 -17.21 0.67 -12.97
C VAL A 306 -16.94 2.19 -13.00
N PHE A 307 -15.97 2.65 -13.80
CA PHE A 307 -15.60 4.06 -13.94
C PHE A 307 -16.31 4.79 -15.10
N THR A 308 -17.22 4.14 -15.81
CA THR A 308 -18.04 4.79 -16.84
C THR A 308 -19.25 5.51 -16.26
N VAL A 309 -19.57 5.26 -14.99
CA VAL A 309 -20.69 5.91 -14.29
C VAL A 309 -20.32 7.34 -13.91
N LYS A 310 -21.27 8.25 -14.06
CA LYS A 310 -21.09 9.64 -13.62
C LYS A 310 -20.90 9.68 -12.09
N CYS A 311 -19.77 10.19 -11.65
CA CYS A 311 -19.43 10.38 -10.24
C CYS A 311 -18.59 11.64 -10.04
N ASP A 312 -18.58 12.17 -8.83
CA ASP A 312 -17.70 13.27 -8.45
C ASP A 312 -16.31 12.80 -8.08
N VAL A 313 -16.20 11.64 -7.40
CA VAL A 313 -14.94 11.07 -6.92
C VAL A 313 -14.85 9.62 -7.34
N ALA A 314 -13.70 9.18 -7.83
CA ALA A 314 -13.41 7.78 -8.13
C ALA A 314 -12.33 7.23 -7.22
N LEU A 315 -12.59 6.07 -6.63
CA LEU A 315 -11.68 5.36 -5.71
C LEU A 315 -11.36 3.98 -6.27
N PRO A 316 -10.27 3.83 -7.05
CA PRO A 316 -9.81 2.53 -7.51
C PRO A 316 -9.21 1.73 -6.35
N CYS A 317 -9.94 0.68 -5.90
CA CYS A 317 -9.64 -0.10 -4.70
C CYS A 317 -9.49 -1.61 -4.97
N ALA A 318 -9.45 -2.06 -6.22
CA ALA A 318 -9.41 -3.48 -6.55
C ALA A 318 -7.98 -3.97 -6.82
N THR A 319 -7.45 -3.72 -8.01
CA THR A 319 -6.20 -4.33 -8.47
C THR A 319 -5.31 -3.34 -9.23
N GLN A 320 -4.04 -3.73 -9.40
CA GLN A 320 -3.10 -2.99 -10.23
C GLN A 320 -3.60 -2.87 -11.68
N ASN A 321 -3.39 -1.69 -12.30
CA ASN A 321 -3.74 -1.39 -13.69
C ASN A 321 -5.22 -1.66 -14.03
N GLU A 322 -6.11 -1.34 -13.12
CA GLU A 322 -7.55 -1.46 -13.34
C GLU A 322 -8.19 -0.23 -13.99
N LEU A 323 -7.64 0.97 -13.78
CA LEU A 323 -8.09 2.21 -14.39
C LEU A 323 -7.20 2.55 -15.58
N LEU A 324 -7.74 2.35 -16.78
CA LEU A 324 -7.04 2.55 -18.05
C LEU A 324 -7.37 3.91 -18.65
N ILE A 325 -6.73 4.25 -19.76
CA ILE A 325 -6.93 5.54 -20.44
C ILE A 325 -8.39 5.79 -20.85
N ASP A 326 -9.13 4.77 -21.27
CA ASP A 326 -10.53 4.95 -21.65
C ASP A 326 -11.43 5.19 -20.44
N ASP A 327 -11.12 4.56 -19.28
CA ASP A 327 -11.78 4.86 -18.01
C ASP A 327 -11.51 6.31 -17.58
N ALA A 328 -10.27 6.77 -17.71
CA ALA A 328 -9.89 8.15 -17.41
C ALA A 328 -10.61 9.18 -18.29
N LYS A 329 -10.73 8.90 -19.59
CA LYS A 329 -11.52 9.73 -20.51
C LYS A 329 -13.00 9.78 -20.12
N ALA A 330 -13.57 8.64 -19.72
CA ALA A 330 -14.96 8.59 -19.27
C ALA A 330 -15.16 9.40 -17.97
N LEU A 331 -14.25 9.28 -17.00
CA LEU A 331 -14.30 10.05 -15.76
C LEU A 331 -14.25 11.57 -16.03
N VAL A 332 -13.33 12.03 -16.90
CA VAL A 332 -13.20 13.43 -17.27
C VAL A 332 -14.48 13.92 -17.98
N ALA A 333 -14.98 13.17 -18.96
CA ALA A 333 -16.18 13.50 -19.70
C ALA A 333 -17.42 13.58 -18.78
N ASN A 334 -17.48 12.79 -17.74
CA ASN A 334 -18.55 12.77 -16.73
C ASN A 334 -18.39 13.83 -15.63
N GLY A 335 -17.31 14.63 -15.66
CA GLY A 335 -17.07 15.70 -14.70
C GLY A 335 -16.54 15.26 -13.35
N CYS A 336 -15.84 14.12 -13.29
CA CYS A 336 -15.15 13.67 -12.08
C CYS A 336 -14.11 14.71 -11.64
N ILE A 337 -14.14 15.09 -10.36
CA ILE A 337 -13.25 16.12 -9.80
C ILE A 337 -12.01 15.54 -9.13
N ALA A 338 -12.07 14.28 -8.68
CA ALA A 338 -10.95 13.67 -7.96
C ALA A 338 -10.87 12.16 -8.16
N VAL A 339 -9.64 11.67 -8.24
CA VAL A 339 -9.29 10.24 -8.18
C VAL A 339 -8.32 10.03 -7.05
N ALA A 340 -8.59 9.05 -6.17
CA ALA A 340 -7.66 8.69 -5.09
C ALA A 340 -7.48 7.16 -5.03
N GLU A 341 -6.23 6.72 -5.07
CA GLU A 341 -5.87 5.32 -5.24
C GLU A 341 -5.90 4.54 -3.90
N GLY A 342 -6.88 3.65 -3.76
CA GLY A 342 -6.96 2.72 -2.63
C GLY A 342 -6.11 1.46 -2.81
N ALA A 343 -5.99 0.97 -4.05
CA ALA A 343 -5.11 -0.13 -4.39
C ALA A 343 -3.65 0.36 -4.64
N ASN A 344 -2.73 -0.56 -4.84
CA ASN A 344 -1.37 -0.22 -5.26
C ASN A 344 -1.32 -0.11 -6.79
N MET A 345 -0.94 1.08 -7.29
CA MET A 345 -0.83 1.39 -8.72
C MET A 345 -2.06 0.93 -9.56
N PRO A 346 -3.28 1.27 -9.17
CA PRO A 346 -4.46 0.83 -9.91
C PRO A 346 -4.65 1.59 -11.22
N THR A 347 -4.11 2.81 -11.32
CA THR A 347 -4.21 3.69 -12.50
C THR A 347 -2.95 3.56 -13.34
N THR A 348 -3.08 3.40 -14.65
CA THR A 348 -1.93 3.38 -15.56
C THR A 348 -1.29 4.77 -15.64
N ALA A 349 0.01 4.83 -15.97
CA ALA A 349 0.74 6.10 -16.10
C ALA A 349 0.05 7.05 -17.10
N GLU A 350 -0.33 6.53 -18.28
CA GLU A 350 -1.06 7.29 -19.31
C GLU A 350 -2.39 7.85 -18.79
N ALA A 351 -3.14 7.05 -18.02
CA ALA A 351 -4.40 7.48 -17.41
C ALA A 351 -4.18 8.56 -16.34
N THR A 352 -3.15 8.41 -15.53
CA THR A 352 -2.76 9.39 -14.49
C THR A 352 -2.42 10.74 -15.13
N GLU A 353 -1.55 10.73 -16.16
CA GLU A 353 -1.18 11.94 -16.90
C GLU A 353 -2.40 12.62 -17.53
N TYR A 354 -3.29 11.83 -18.15
CA TYR A 354 -4.51 12.35 -18.76
C TYR A 354 -5.44 12.99 -17.73
N LEU A 355 -5.68 12.34 -16.58
CA LEU A 355 -6.52 12.89 -15.51
C LEU A 355 -5.97 14.21 -14.98
N MET A 356 -4.67 14.26 -14.67
CA MET A 356 -4.02 15.47 -14.15
C MET A 356 -4.02 16.60 -15.19
N ALA A 357 -3.76 16.31 -16.47
CA ALA A 357 -3.77 17.28 -17.55
C ALA A 357 -5.17 17.90 -17.79
N ASN A 358 -6.24 17.19 -17.42
CA ASN A 358 -7.62 17.67 -17.51
C ASN A 358 -8.16 18.23 -16.18
N GLY A 359 -7.28 18.52 -15.21
CA GLY A 359 -7.63 19.19 -13.95
C GLY A 359 -8.31 18.30 -12.90
N VAL A 360 -8.28 16.99 -13.06
CA VAL A 360 -8.77 16.07 -12.04
C VAL A 360 -7.71 15.98 -10.93
N LEU A 361 -8.12 16.19 -9.69
CA LEU A 361 -7.26 16.03 -8.51
C LEU A 361 -6.87 14.55 -8.38
N PHE A 362 -5.57 14.26 -8.29
CA PHE A 362 -5.08 12.89 -8.26
C PHE A 362 -4.23 12.62 -7.03
N ALA A 363 -4.67 11.68 -6.17
CA ALA A 363 -3.92 11.23 -5.01
C ALA A 363 -3.29 9.86 -5.27
N PRO A 364 -1.94 9.75 -5.33
CA PRO A 364 -1.25 8.51 -5.63
C PRO A 364 -1.37 7.50 -4.48
N GLY A 365 -1.37 6.20 -4.82
CA GLY A 365 -1.56 5.11 -3.86
C GLY A 365 -0.56 5.12 -2.71
N LYS A 366 0.71 5.46 -2.96
CA LYS A 366 1.72 5.53 -1.88
C LYS A 366 1.37 6.52 -0.76
N ALA A 367 0.57 7.55 -1.06
CA ALA A 367 0.03 8.48 -0.06
C ALA A 367 -1.38 8.07 0.37
N ALA A 368 -2.28 7.85 -0.58
CA ALA A 368 -3.70 7.65 -0.32
C ALA A 368 -4.00 6.35 0.43
N ASN A 369 -3.29 5.26 0.13
CA ASN A 369 -3.49 3.97 0.81
C ASN A 369 -2.51 3.72 1.98
N ALA A 370 -1.78 4.74 2.43
CA ALA A 370 -0.81 4.61 3.53
C ALA A 370 -1.45 4.31 4.90
N GLY A 371 -2.77 4.42 5.03
CA GLY A 371 -3.48 4.13 6.28
C GLY A 371 -3.19 2.75 6.87
N GLY A 372 -3.06 1.74 6.00
CA GLY A 372 -2.72 0.39 6.43
C GLY A 372 -1.35 0.27 7.09
N VAL A 373 -0.31 0.88 6.52
CA VAL A 373 1.04 0.85 7.10
C VAL A 373 1.14 1.79 8.30
N ALA A 374 0.43 2.92 8.28
CA ALA A 374 0.34 3.83 9.44
C ALA A 374 -0.23 3.10 10.66
N THR A 375 -1.36 2.40 10.51
CA THR A 375 -1.95 1.62 11.61
C THR A 375 -1.07 0.43 12.01
N SER A 376 -0.31 -0.16 11.08
CA SER A 376 0.70 -1.16 11.43
C SER A 376 1.80 -0.57 12.33
N ALA A 377 2.24 0.67 12.09
CA ALA A 377 3.21 1.34 12.97
C ALA A 377 2.58 1.72 14.33
N LEU A 378 1.28 2.06 14.35
CA LEU A 378 0.54 2.23 15.61
C LEU A 378 0.44 0.90 16.39
N GLU A 379 0.28 -0.24 15.71
CA GLU A 379 0.37 -1.58 16.34
C GLU A 379 1.74 -1.80 16.98
N MET A 380 2.83 -1.43 16.29
CA MET A 380 4.18 -1.50 16.86
C MET A 380 4.29 -0.65 18.13
N SER A 381 3.76 0.58 18.12
CA SER A 381 3.76 1.45 19.29
C SER A 381 3.00 0.85 20.47
N GLN A 382 1.81 0.28 20.23
CA GLN A 382 1.02 -0.41 21.25
C GLN A 382 1.78 -1.62 21.80
N ASN A 383 2.47 -2.38 20.95
CA ASN A 383 3.27 -3.52 21.37
C ASN A 383 4.45 -3.10 22.25
N SER A 384 5.16 -2.02 21.89
CA SER A 384 6.27 -1.49 22.70
C SER A 384 5.83 -1.02 24.07
N MET A 385 4.66 -0.37 24.16
CA MET A 385 4.07 0.08 25.43
C MET A 385 3.43 -1.08 26.22
N ARG A 386 3.15 -2.22 25.59
CA ARG A 386 2.34 -3.33 26.12
C ARG A 386 0.93 -2.90 26.55
N LEU A 387 0.34 -1.97 25.79
CA LEU A 387 -1.01 -1.44 25.98
C LEU A 387 -1.80 -1.58 24.68
N HIS A 388 -3.11 -1.56 24.82
CA HIS A 388 -4.04 -1.53 23.69
C HIS A 388 -4.79 -0.20 23.69
N TRP A 389 -4.91 0.39 22.52
CA TRP A 389 -5.79 1.53 22.29
C TRP A 389 -7.16 1.05 21.82
N THR A 390 -8.18 1.84 22.14
CA THR A 390 -9.53 1.65 21.63
C THR A 390 -9.59 1.89 20.12
N PHE A 391 -10.68 1.48 19.51
CA PHE A 391 -10.90 1.72 18.08
C PHE A 391 -10.83 3.22 17.75
N ASP A 392 -11.51 4.04 18.56
CA ASP A 392 -11.59 5.49 18.34
C ASP A 392 -10.22 6.16 18.50
N GLU A 393 -9.42 5.76 19.49
CA GLU A 393 -8.05 6.27 19.65
C GLU A 393 -7.16 5.94 18.44
N VAL A 394 -7.28 4.75 17.88
CA VAL A 394 -6.52 4.38 16.68
C VAL A 394 -7.03 5.13 15.44
N ASP A 395 -8.36 5.26 15.28
CA ASP A 395 -8.96 5.96 14.14
C ASP A 395 -8.64 7.46 14.17
N GLU A 396 -8.66 8.10 15.34
CA GLU A 396 -8.27 9.51 15.50
C GLU A 396 -6.80 9.73 15.13
N LYS A 397 -5.89 8.87 15.61
CA LYS A 397 -4.47 8.92 15.24
C LYS A 397 -4.29 8.70 13.73
N LEU A 398 -4.99 7.73 13.14
CA LEU A 398 -4.97 7.49 11.71
C LEU A 398 -5.42 8.72 10.93
N LYS A 399 -6.52 9.36 11.33
CA LYS A 399 -7.00 10.59 10.70
C LYS A 399 -5.94 11.69 10.74
N GLY A 400 -5.31 11.91 11.89
CA GLY A 400 -4.23 12.89 12.05
C GLY A 400 -3.02 12.59 11.15
N ILE A 401 -2.62 11.31 11.04
CA ILE A 401 -1.53 10.88 10.17
C ILE A 401 -1.86 11.15 8.69
N MET A 402 -3.06 10.80 8.25
CA MET A 402 -3.46 10.98 6.84
C MET A 402 -3.57 12.47 6.46
N ALA A 403 -4.05 13.32 7.38
CA ALA A 403 -4.03 14.78 7.21
C ALA A 403 -2.59 15.31 7.12
N GLY A 404 -1.70 14.82 7.95
CA GLY A 404 -0.26 15.15 7.92
C GLY A 404 0.41 14.71 6.61
N ILE A 405 0.06 13.54 6.08
CA ILE A 405 0.53 13.07 4.77
C ILE A 405 0.10 14.07 3.69
N PHE A 406 -1.18 14.42 3.63
CA PHE A 406 -1.67 15.36 2.63
C PHE A 406 -0.98 16.72 2.74
N ALA A 407 -0.87 17.28 3.94
CA ALA A 407 -0.17 18.56 4.15
C ALA A 407 1.29 18.52 3.67
N SER A 408 1.99 17.43 3.90
CA SER A 408 3.39 17.25 3.49
C SER A 408 3.53 17.17 1.97
N ILE A 409 2.66 16.41 1.27
CA ILE A 409 2.74 16.28 -0.19
C ILE A 409 2.30 17.55 -0.90
N ASP A 410 1.29 18.26 -0.40
CA ASP A 410 0.83 19.54 -0.94
C ASP A 410 1.89 20.64 -0.77
N SER A 411 2.51 20.71 0.42
CA SER A 411 3.61 21.64 0.69
C SER A 411 4.81 21.39 -0.22
N ALA A 412 5.22 20.14 -0.37
CA ALA A 412 6.35 19.76 -1.24
C ALA A 412 6.04 20.08 -2.71
N ALA A 413 4.86 19.79 -3.20
CA ALA A 413 4.46 20.13 -4.57
C ALA A 413 4.53 21.64 -4.83
N LYS A 414 4.03 22.45 -3.88
CA LYS A 414 4.06 23.92 -3.98
C LYS A 414 5.49 24.48 -3.92
N GLU A 415 6.31 23.99 -3.00
CA GLU A 415 7.70 24.45 -2.82
C GLU A 415 8.58 24.21 -4.06
N TYR A 416 8.32 23.10 -4.75
CA TYR A 416 9.08 22.73 -5.96
C TYR A 416 8.39 23.16 -7.28
N GLY A 417 7.41 24.08 -7.21
CA GLY A 417 6.81 24.72 -8.37
C GLY A 417 5.81 23.85 -9.14
N MET A 418 5.28 22.82 -8.50
CA MET A 418 4.31 21.89 -9.08
C MET A 418 3.00 21.84 -8.27
N PRO A 419 2.34 22.98 -7.97
CA PRO A 419 1.14 22.98 -7.15
C PRO A 419 0.06 22.09 -7.77
N GLY A 420 -0.59 21.24 -6.95
CA GLY A 420 -1.59 20.27 -7.38
C GLY A 420 -1.02 18.95 -7.94
N ASN A 421 0.27 18.85 -8.19
CA ASN A 421 0.90 17.58 -8.57
C ASN A 421 1.26 16.77 -7.32
N TYR A 422 0.27 16.07 -6.77
CA TYR A 422 0.45 15.27 -5.54
C TYR A 422 1.28 14.00 -5.76
N VAL A 423 1.45 13.54 -7.01
CA VAL A 423 2.35 12.43 -7.35
C VAL A 423 3.80 12.84 -7.11
N ALA A 424 4.23 13.97 -7.70
CA ALA A 424 5.54 14.53 -7.47
C ALA A 424 5.73 14.93 -5.99
N GLY A 425 4.72 15.59 -5.40
CA GLY A 425 4.73 15.97 -3.99
C GLY A 425 4.99 14.80 -3.05
N ALA A 426 4.37 13.64 -3.30
CA ALA A 426 4.57 12.43 -2.49
C ALA A 426 6.01 11.90 -2.57
N ASN A 427 6.57 11.82 -3.79
CA ASN A 427 7.94 11.37 -3.97
C ASN A 427 8.94 12.34 -3.35
N ILE A 428 8.76 13.65 -3.54
CA ILE A 428 9.63 14.69 -2.99
C ILE A 428 9.58 14.71 -1.46
N ALA A 429 8.39 14.75 -0.86
CA ALA A 429 8.24 14.77 0.60
C ALA A 429 8.87 13.52 1.24
N GLY A 430 8.62 12.36 0.65
CA GLY A 430 9.21 11.10 1.10
C GLY A 430 10.72 11.09 1.00
N PHE A 431 11.27 11.51 -0.15
CA PHE A 431 12.71 11.59 -0.39
C PHE A 431 13.40 12.55 0.58
N LEU A 432 12.91 13.77 0.73
CA LEU A 432 13.52 14.78 1.59
C LEU A 432 13.69 14.30 3.02
N LYS A 433 12.67 13.62 3.57
CA LYS A 433 12.75 13.08 4.93
C LYS A 433 13.85 12.02 5.05
N VAL A 434 13.91 11.07 4.10
CA VAL A 434 14.90 9.98 4.12
C VAL A 434 16.30 10.52 3.86
N ALA A 435 16.48 11.38 2.84
CA ALA A 435 17.78 11.97 2.49
C ALA A 435 18.36 12.80 3.64
N THR A 436 17.51 13.60 4.31
CA THR A 436 17.94 14.40 5.49
C THR A 436 18.41 13.49 6.62
N ALA A 437 17.69 12.40 6.89
CA ALA A 437 18.12 11.43 7.90
C ALA A 437 19.43 10.74 7.51
N MET A 438 19.58 10.32 6.26
CA MET A 438 20.82 9.70 5.75
C MET A 438 22.02 10.65 5.85
N GLN A 439 21.83 11.94 5.55
CA GLN A 439 22.90 12.96 5.69
C GLN A 439 23.28 13.20 7.15
N ALA A 440 22.29 13.28 8.04
CA ALA A 440 22.50 13.51 9.47
C ALA A 440 23.22 12.34 10.16
N GLN A 441 22.95 11.10 9.72
CA GLN A 441 23.56 9.89 10.28
C GLN A 441 24.93 9.59 9.67
N GLY A 442 25.30 10.25 8.58
CA GLY A 442 26.57 10.04 7.89
C GLY A 442 26.58 8.81 6.97
N VAL A 443 27.78 8.31 6.70
CA VAL A 443 27.99 7.12 5.85
C VAL A 443 28.11 5.90 6.76
N VAL A 444 27.00 5.18 6.90
CA VAL A 444 26.87 3.99 7.74
C VAL A 444 26.36 2.82 6.93
#